data_b34b48e36992c69dde5687fed27e98de
#
_entry.id   b34b48e36992c69dde5687fed27e98de
#
_cell.length_a   1.000
_cell.length_b   1.000
_cell.length_c   1.000
_cell.angle_alpha   90.00
_cell.angle_beta   90.00
_cell.angle_gamma   90.00
#
_symmetry.space_group_name_H-M   'P 1'
#
loop_
_entity.id
_entity.type
_entity.pdbx_description
1 polymer ?
#
loop_
_entity_poly.entity_id
_entity_poly.type
_entity_poly.pdbx_seq_one_letter_code
_entity_poly.pdbx_strand_id
1 'polypeptide(L)'
;MKIIDKLGLIYIKDKKLLAVRSKNKDAYYIPGGKREGDETDIQTVIREVKEEASVDIIPDSLKLVGEFQAQAHGKEEDIIVKITAYFGEFTGELKPDSEIEEINWLSYKDKETATPVMKKILDYLKEQNLIN
;
A
#
# COMPACT_ATOMS: atom_id res chain seq x y z
N MET A 1 -1.13 -23.79 1.61
CA MET A 1 -1.06 -22.42 1.09
C MET A 1 -0.86 -21.44 2.23
N LYS A 2 0.01 -20.46 2.03
CA LYS A 2 0.27 -19.43 3.03
C LYS A 2 -0.32 -18.11 2.58
N ILE A 3 -0.97 -17.40 3.49
CA ILE A 3 -1.51 -16.07 3.22
C ILE A 3 -0.75 -15.06 4.07
N ILE A 4 -0.19 -14.04 3.42
CA ILE A 4 0.42 -12.90 4.10
C ILE A 4 -0.66 -11.81 4.15
N ASP A 5 -1.15 -11.52 5.35
CA ASP A 5 -2.26 -10.61 5.56
C ASP A 5 -1.74 -9.23 5.99
N LYS A 6 -2.02 -8.23 5.17
CA LYS A 6 -1.52 -6.87 5.37
C LYS A 6 -2.62 -5.83 5.30
N LEU A 7 -2.35 -4.69 5.89
CA LEU A 7 -3.17 -3.48 5.79
C LEU A 7 -2.40 -2.47 4.95
N GLY A 8 -3.11 -1.58 4.25
CA GLY A 8 -2.44 -0.57 3.45
C GLY A 8 -3.26 0.69 3.25
N LEU A 9 -2.56 1.78 2.94
CA LEU A 9 -3.16 3.07 2.69
C LEU A 9 -3.18 3.35 1.19
N ILE A 10 -4.37 3.71 0.67
CA ILE A 10 -4.52 4.25 -0.66
C ILE A 10 -4.64 5.76 -0.54
N TYR A 11 -3.65 6.48 -1.02
CA TYR A 11 -3.64 7.93 -1.02
C TYR A 11 -3.37 8.43 -2.43
N ILE A 12 -4.27 9.27 -2.93
CA ILE A 12 -4.22 9.73 -4.32
C ILE A 12 -4.08 11.24 -4.32
N LYS A 13 -3.14 11.73 -5.12
CA LYS A 13 -2.92 13.16 -5.31
C LYS A 13 -2.64 13.41 -6.79
N ASP A 14 -3.31 14.38 -7.37
CA ASP A 14 -3.14 14.74 -8.78
C ASP A 14 -3.35 13.51 -9.69
N LYS A 15 -4.31 12.67 -9.33
CA LYS A 15 -4.67 11.44 -10.04
C LYS A 15 -3.53 10.44 -10.14
N LYS A 16 -2.66 10.41 -9.12
CA LYS A 16 -1.58 9.43 -8.99
C LYS A 16 -1.60 8.82 -7.61
N LEU A 17 -1.24 7.54 -7.54
CA LEU A 17 -1.26 6.75 -6.32
C LEU A 17 0.08 6.82 -5.60
N LEU A 18 0.03 7.10 -4.30
CA LEU A 18 1.21 7.02 -3.44
C LEU A 18 1.71 5.59 -3.39
N ALA A 19 2.99 5.39 -3.66
CA ALA A 19 3.63 4.07 -3.69
C ALA A 19 4.98 4.13 -3.01
N VAL A 20 5.40 2.98 -2.48
CA VAL A 20 6.70 2.82 -1.83
C VAL A 20 7.41 1.61 -2.41
N ARG A 21 8.73 1.58 -2.28
CA ARG A 21 9.55 0.45 -2.70
C ARG A 21 10.58 0.17 -1.62
N SER A 22 10.68 -1.10 -1.21
CA SER A 22 11.66 -1.52 -0.20
C SER A 22 13.07 -1.56 -0.78
N LYS A 23 14.06 -1.39 0.09
CA LYS A 23 15.47 -1.56 -0.26
C LYS A 23 15.69 -2.96 -0.82
N ASN A 24 16.49 -3.05 -1.88
CA ASN A 24 16.82 -4.30 -2.56
C ASN A 24 15.62 -5.00 -3.20
N LYS A 25 14.52 -4.29 -3.43
CA LYS A 25 13.35 -4.79 -4.15
C LYS A 25 13.15 -3.95 -5.40
N ASP A 26 12.47 -4.53 -6.39
CA ASP A 26 12.30 -3.92 -7.70
C ASP A 26 10.87 -3.48 -8.01
N ALA A 27 9.95 -3.63 -7.05
CA ALA A 27 8.54 -3.35 -7.35
C ALA A 27 7.91 -2.48 -6.27
N TYR A 28 6.95 -1.65 -6.70
CA TYR A 28 6.21 -0.73 -5.84
C TYR A 28 4.95 -1.36 -5.26
N TYR A 29 4.56 -0.89 -4.08
CA TYR A 29 3.32 -1.28 -3.41
C TYR A 29 2.81 -0.10 -2.57
N ILE A 30 1.59 -0.19 -2.03
CA ILE A 30 1.07 0.87 -1.15
C ILE A 30 1.70 0.77 0.23
N PRO A 31 1.89 1.90 0.93
CA PRO A 31 2.44 1.83 2.28
C PRO A 31 1.51 1.08 3.22
N GLY A 32 2.08 0.29 4.10
CA GLY A 32 1.35 -0.54 5.05
C GLY A 32 2.16 -1.74 5.49
N GLY A 33 1.50 -2.68 6.16
CA GLY A 33 2.17 -3.88 6.65
C GLY A 33 1.28 -4.76 7.50
N LYS A 34 1.91 -5.65 8.26
CA LYS A 34 1.22 -6.67 9.05
C LYS A 34 0.81 -6.14 10.42
N ARG A 35 -0.30 -6.68 10.96
CA ARG A 35 -0.69 -6.40 12.34
C ARG A 35 0.36 -6.93 13.29
N GLU A 36 0.55 -6.23 14.39
CA GLU A 36 1.36 -6.71 15.49
C GLU A 36 0.45 -6.94 16.70
N GLY A 37 0.54 -8.13 17.31
CA GLY A 37 -0.29 -8.48 18.46
C GLY A 37 -1.78 -8.28 18.20
N ASP A 38 -2.42 -7.55 19.08
CA ASP A 38 -3.88 -7.33 19.04
C ASP A 38 -4.27 -6.04 18.31
N GLU A 39 -3.41 -5.49 17.48
CA GLU A 39 -3.73 -4.26 16.75
C GLU A 39 -5.00 -4.40 15.93
N THR A 40 -5.81 -3.35 15.93
CA THR A 40 -6.92 -3.22 14.97
C THR A 40 -6.34 -2.85 13.60
N ASP A 41 -7.16 -2.96 12.56
CA ASP A 41 -6.77 -2.54 11.21
C ASP A 41 -6.30 -1.09 11.20
N ILE A 42 -7.06 -0.21 11.83
CA ILE A 42 -6.75 1.22 11.88
C ILE A 42 -5.42 1.47 12.57
N GLN A 43 -5.19 0.83 13.72
CA GLN A 43 -3.92 0.97 14.44
C GLN A 43 -2.74 0.52 13.59
N THR A 44 -2.92 -0.57 12.87
CA THR A 44 -1.85 -1.12 12.00
C THR A 44 -1.49 -0.16 10.87
N VAL A 45 -2.51 0.35 10.17
CA VAL A 45 -2.27 1.28 9.05
C VAL A 45 -1.54 2.53 9.55
N ILE A 46 -2.01 3.09 10.67
CA ILE A 46 -1.40 4.31 11.23
C ILE A 46 0.08 4.05 11.57
N ARG A 47 0.36 2.96 12.27
CA ARG A 47 1.73 2.63 12.68
C ARG A 47 2.64 2.35 11.49
N GLU A 48 2.19 1.48 10.58
CA GLU A 48 3.01 1.08 9.44
C GLU A 48 3.31 2.24 8.50
N VAL A 49 2.32 3.08 8.23
CA VAL A 49 2.55 4.24 7.35
C VAL A 49 3.49 5.24 8.00
N LYS A 50 3.40 5.42 9.33
CA LYS A 50 4.35 6.26 10.05
C LYS A 50 5.78 5.71 9.95
N GLU A 51 5.94 4.40 10.13
CA GLU A 51 7.25 3.76 10.02
C GLU A 51 7.84 3.89 8.62
N GLU A 52 7.04 3.71 7.59
CA GLU A 52 7.53 3.65 6.21
C GLU A 52 7.64 5.00 5.52
N ALA A 53 6.72 5.92 5.81
CA ALA A 53 6.59 7.16 5.05
C ALA A 53 6.68 8.42 5.92
N SER A 54 6.82 8.28 7.22
CA SER A 54 7.05 9.37 8.17
C SER A 54 5.89 10.36 8.34
N VAL A 55 4.68 9.97 7.96
CA VAL A 55 3.50 10.84 8.08
C VAL A 55 2.52 10.29 9.11
N ASP A 56 1.66 11.17 9.60
CA ASP A 56 0.65 10.84 10.60
C ASP A 56 -0.74 10.81 9.95
N ILE A 57 -1.30 9.61 9.83
CA ILE A 57 -2.65 9.44 9.30
C ILE A 57 -3.65 10.11 10.25
N ILE A 58 -4.62 10.81 9.66
CA ILE A 58 -5.76 11.36 10.40
C ILE A 58 -6.74 10.20 10.58
N PRO A 59 -6.91 9.67 11.82
CA PRO A 59 -7.67 8.42 12.00
C PRO A 59 -9.09 8.46 11.45
N ASP A 60 -9.79 9.58 11.65
CA ASP A 60 -11.18 9.71 11.20
C ASP A 60 -11.33 9.78 9.69
N SER A 61 -10.23 9.95 8.96
CA SER A 61 -10.25 10.00 7.49
C SER A 61 -10.27 8.63 6.85
N LEU A 62 -9.97 7.58 7.62
CA LEU A 62 -9.84 6.22 7.05
C LEU A 62 -11.19 5.66 6.64
N LYS A 63 -11.27 5.19 5.39
CA LYS A 63 -12.47 4.56 4.84
C LYS A 63 -12.08 3.27 4.13
N LEU A 64 -12.73 2.17 4.51
CA LEU A 64 -12.44 0.87 3.90
C LEU A 64 -12.74 0.89 2.42
N VAL A 65 -11.77 0.46 1.62
CA VAL A 65 -11.92 0.25 0.18
C VAL A 65 -12.31 -1.19 -0.10
N GLY A 66 -11.53 -2.14 0.44
CA GLY A 66 -11.77 -3.56 0.22
C GLY A 66 -10.50 -4.37 0.37
N GLU A 67 -10.59 -5.65 -0.03
CA GLU A 67 -9.48 -6.58 0.01
C GLU A 67 -8.99 -6.89 -1.40
N PHE A 68 -7.67 -6.98 -1.55
CA PHE A 68 -7.04 -7.33 -2.81
C PHE A 68 -6.07 -8.48 -2.55
N GLN A 69 -6.10 -9.49 -3.41
CA GLN A 69 -5.22 -10.67 -3.25
C GLN A 69 -4.52 -10.98 -4.55
N ALA A 70 -3.26 -11.42 -4.43
CA ALA A 70 -2.49 -11.90 -5.58
C ALA A 70 -1.34 -12.75 -5.06
N GLN A 71 -0.72 -13.51 -5.97
CA GLN A 71 0.49 -14.25 -5.64
C GLN A 71 1.59 -13.29 -5.22
N ALA A 72 2.39 -13.67 -4.23
CA ALA A 72 3.47 -12.84 -3.73
C ALA A 72 4.55 -12.63 -4.78
N HIS A 73 5.00 -11.38 -4.94
CA HIS A 73 6.06 -11.02 -5.88
C HIS A 73 7.38 -11.67 -5.46
N GLY A 74 8.02 -12.38 -6.39
CA GLY A 74 9.32 -12.99 -6.15
C GLY A 74 9.32 -14.12 -5.15
N LYS A 75 8.16 -14.65 -4.80
CA LYS A 75 8.00 -15.73 -3.83
C LYS A 75 7.50 -16.99 -4.51
N GLU A 76 7.43 -18.09 -3.74
CA GLU A 76 6.92 -19.35 -4.24
C GLU A 76 5.43 -19.27 -4.56
N GLU A 77 4.97 -20.16 -5.46
CA GLU A 77 3.62 -20.10 -6.02
C GLU A 77 2.48 -20.19 -5.02
N ASP A 78 2.70 -20.84 -3.88
CA ASP A 78 1.62 -21.05 -2.90
C ASP A 78 1.53 -19.96 -1.85
N ILE A 79 2.21 -18.84 -2.06
CA ILE A 79 2.14 -17.71 -1.13
C ILE A 79 1.29 -16.60 -1.75
N ILE A 80 0.21 -16.25 -1.04
CA ILE A 80 -0.72 -15.21 -1.46
C ILE A 80 -0.55 -13.99 -0.55
N VAL A 81 -0.46 -12.81 -1.12
CA VAL A 81 -0.52 -11.55 -0.37
C VAL A 81 -1.96 -11.04 -0.43
N LYS A 82 -2.52 -10.77 0.74
CA LYS A 82 -3.84 -10.15 0.87
C LYS A 82 -3.66 -8.79 1.53
N ILE A 83 -4.17 -7.74 0.88
CA ILE A 83 -4.12 -6.40 1.44
C ILE A 83 -5.54 -5.90 1.66
N THR A 84 -5.83 -5.52 2.90
CA THR A 84 -7.05 -4.78 3.23
C THR A 84 -6.69 -3.31 3.14
N ALA A 85 -7.28 -2.61 2.20
CA ALA A 85 -6.89 -1.24 1.85
C ALA A 85 -7.91 -0.22 2.32
N TYR A 86 -7.39 0.92 2.77
CA TYR A 86 -8.19 2.05 3.24
C TYR A 86 -7.78 3.31 2.49
N PHE A 87 -8.75 4.13 2.11
CA PHE A 87 -8.49 5.52 1.75
C PHE A 87 -8.19 6.28 3.04
N GLY A 88 -7.33 7.30 2.99
CA GLY A 88 -7.08 8.13 4.15
C GLY A 88 -6.30 9.36 3.82
N GLU A 89 -6.29 10.31 4.77
CA GLU A 89 -5.54 11.55 4.69
C GLU A 89 -4.49 11.57 5.80
N PHE A 90 -3.47 12.40 5.64
CA PHE A 90 -2.40 12.48 6.62
C PHE A 90 -1.85 13.89 6.74
N THR A 91 -1.10 14.13 7.81
CA THR A 91 -0.32 15.35 8.00
C THR A 91 1.15 14.97 8.03
N GLY A 92 1.99 15.96 7.76
CA GLY A 92 3.43 15.75 7.75
C GLY A 92 3.99 15.65 6.36
N GLU A 93 5.30 15.50 6.26
CA GLU A 93 6.01 15.43 5.00
C GLU A 93 6.46 14.01 4.71
N LEU A 94 6.15 13.52 3.52
CA LEU A 94 6.52 12.17 3.10
C LEU A 94 8.05 12.04 3.00
N LYS A 95 8.58 11.06 3.73
CA LYS A 95 10.01 10.71 3.70
C LYS A 95 10.15 9.20 3.84
N PRO A 96 10.93 8.55 2.99
CA PRO A 96 11.15 7.11 3.15
C PRO A 96 11.93 6.85 4.43
N ASP A 97 11.54 5.79 5.14
CA ASP A 97 12.17 5.39 6.40
C ASP A 97 12.12 3.87 6.52
N SER A 98 12.74 3.33 7.58
CA SER A 98 12.82 1.89 7.80
C SER A 98 13.38 1.18 6.57
N GLU A 99 12.69 0.14 6.09
CA GLU A 99 13.13 -0.62 4.91
C GLU A 99 12.78 0.04 3.58
N ILE A 100 12.16 1.23 3.60
CA ILE A 100 11.74 1.90 2.37
C ILE A 100 12.89 2.68 1.74
N GLU A 101 13.18 2.38 0.48
CA GLU A 101 14.20 3.06 -0.30
C GLU A 101 13.65 4.31 -0.96
N GLU A 102 12.40 4.25 -1.42
CA GLU A 102 11.87 5.28 -2.30
C GLU A 102 10.37 5.42 -2.14
N ILE A 103 9.88 6.66 -2.24
CA ILE A 103 8.46 7.00 -2.34
C ILE A 103 8.24 7.56 -3.74
N ASN A 104 7.18 7.12 -4.41
CA ASN A 104 6.88 7.56 -5.77
C ASN A 104 5.36 7.71 -5.96
N TRP A 105 4.97 8.30 -7.06
CA TRP A 105 3.57 8.52 -7.42
C TRP A 105 3.32 7.81 -8.75
N LEU A 106 2.39 6.84 -8.73
CA LEU A 106 2.15 6.00 -9.89
C LEU A 106 0.83 6.33 -10.57
N SER A 107 0.85 6.38 -11.89
CA SER A 107 -0.36 6.36 -12.71
C SER A 107 -0.55 4.95 -13.26
N TYR A 108 -1.65 4.70 -13.97
CA TYR A 108 -1.92 3.37 -14.50
C TYR A 108 -0.84 2.89 -15.49
N LYS A 109 -0.23 3.82 -16.23
CA LYS A 109 0.86 3.46 -17.17
C LYS A 109 2.08 2.87 -16.47
N ASP A 110 2.22 3.07 -15.15
CA ASP A 110 3.34 2.55 -14.37
C ASP A 110 3.08 1.16 -13.81
N LYS A 111 1.98 0.51 -14.20
CA LYS A 111 1.53 -0.77 -13.68
C LYS A 111 2.62 -1.85 -13.69
N GLU A 112 3.45 -1.88 -14.72
CA GLU A 112 4.50 -2.89 -14.84
C GLU A 112 5.57 -2.81 -13.75
N THR A 113 5.66 -1.66 -13.05
CA THR A 113 6.61 -1.48 -11.95
C THR A 113 6.07 -1.93 -10.60
N ALA A 114 4.83 -2.43 -10.55
CA ALA A 114 4.11 -2.75 -9.32
C ALA A 114 4.14 -4.25 -9.01
N THR A 115 3.99 -4.57 -7.71
CA THR A 115 3.80 -5.97 -7.30
C THR A 115 2.47 -6.50 -7.84
N PRO A 116 2.29 -7.84 -7.91
CA PRO A 116 1.02 -8.38 -8.42
C PRO A 116 -0.23 -7.86 -7.71
N VAL A 117 -0.20 -7.76 -6.37
CA VAL A 117 -1.37 -7.25 -5.65
C VAL A 117 -1.57 -5.76 -5.92
N MET A 118 -0.49 -4.98 -6.04
CA MET A 118 -0.56 -3.56 -6.37
C MET A 118 -1.15 -3.34 -7.76
N LYS A 119 -0.85 -4.23 -8.72
CA LYS A 119 -1.46 -4.16 -10.06
C LYS A 119 -2.97 -4.23 -9.98
N LYS A 120 -3.51 -5.08 -9.11
CA LYS A 120 -4.96 -5.17 -8.91
C LYS A 120 -5.53 -3.89 -8.31
N ILE A 121 -4.80 -3.28 -7.39
CA ILE A 121 -5.21 -1.99 -6.82
C ILE A 121 -5.24 -0.91 -7.90
N LEU A 122 -4.21 -0.86 -8.74
CA LEU A 122 -4.16 0.10 -9.86
C LEU A 122 -5.32 -0.14 -10.83
N ASP A 123 -5.64 -1.40 -11.15
CA ASP A 123 -6.78 -1.75 -12.01
C ASP A 123 -8.09 -1.21 -11.41
N TYR A 124 -8.30 -1.45 -10.12
CA TYR A 124 -9.51 -0.98 -9.44
C TYR A 124 -9.62 0.55 -9.48
N LEU A 125 -8.52 1.24 -9.15
CA LEU A 125 -8.53 2.71 -9.12
C LEU A 125 -8.74 3.31 -10.52
N LYS A 126 -8.18 2.66 -11.54
CA LYS A 126 -8.40 3.09 -12.93
C LYS A 126 -9.85 2.91 -13.35
N GLU A 127 -10.46 1.79 -12.99
CA GLU A 127 -11.88 1.52 -13.26
C GLU A 127 -12.77 2.55 -12.57
N GLN A 128 -12.42 3.00 -11.38
CA GLN A 128 -13.14 4.01 -10.63
C GLN A 128 -12.83 5.44 -11.11
N ASN A 129 -11.94 5.57 -12.10
CA ASN A 129 -11.55 6.86 -12.67
C ASN A 129 -10.86 7.78 -11.64
N LEU A 130 -10.15 7.17 -10.68
CA LEU A 130 -9.46 7.91 -9.62
C LEU A 130 -8.01 8.22 -9.96
N ILE A 131 -7.41 7.48 -10.89
CA ILE A 131 -6.04 7.72 -11.34
C ILE A 131 -5.99 7.80 -12.87
N ASN A 132 -4.95 8.47 -13.35
CA ASN A 132 -4.68 8.54 -14.78
C ASN A 132 -4.16 7.21 -15.31
#